data_638c4fa648ad47921acee8ac9c0ca079
#
_entry.id   638c4fa648ad47921acee8ac9c0ca079
#
_cell.length_a   1.000
_cell.length_b   1.000
_cell.length_c   1.000
_cell.angle_alpha   90.00
_cell.angle_beta   90.00
_cell.angle_gamma   90.00
#
_symmetry.space_group_name_H-M   'P 1'
#
loop_
_entity.id
_entity.type
_entity.pdbx_description
1 polymer ?
#
loop_
_entity_poly.entity_id
_entity_poly.type
_entity_poly.pdbx_seq_one_letter_code
_entity_poly.pdbx_strand_id
1 'polypeptide(L)'
;MNELILNKDGTVTAVGDSGSLNGILEDIVKENSTPAVYNDDGSVKTAAVVPNADTLAIEVTSTELKTHAWRIPVARTDRLEEIRRDRNVKLKELDLEYQLADEGVHPDSLNKSQVAAKKVALRDLPPKATTELEKLNNTDDIAAYIPEELK
;
A
#
# COMPACT_ATOMS: atom_id res chain seq x y z
N MET A 1 -3.00 -8.77 1.93
CA MET A 1 -4.14 -7.97 1.45
C MET A 1 -5.32 -8.17 2.39
N ASN A 2 -5.91 -7.11 2.90
CA ASN A 2 -7.06 -7.23 3.80
C ASN A 2 -8.36 -7.23 3.02
N GLU A 3 -9.23 -8.15 3.34
CA GLU A 3 -10.49 -8.37 2.65
C GLU A 3 -11.60 -8.65 3.66
N LEU A 4 -12.79 -8.08 3.45
CA LEU A 4 -13.99 -8.47 4.18
C LEU A 4 -14.78 -9.45 3.33
N ILE A 5 -15.17 -10.56 3.94
CA ILE A 5 -15.97 -11.60 3.29
C ILE A 5 -17.30 -11.72 4.04
N LEU A 6 -18.41 -11.52 3.31
CA LEU A 6 -19.74 -11.81 3.83
C LEU A 6 -20.00 -13.31 3.69
N ASN A 7 -20.17 -13.97 4.83
CA ASN A 7 -20.47 -15.39 4.88
C ASN A 7 -21.97 -15.66 4.59
N LYS A 8 -22.30 -16.91 4.25
CA LYS A 8 -23.67 -17.33 3.97
C LYS A 8 -24.62 -17.22 5.18
N ASP A 9 -24.07 -17.21 6.38
CA ASP A 9 -24.81 -17.06 7.65
C ASP A 9 -25.04 -15.59 8.04
N GLY A 10 -24.61 -14.65 7.21
CA GLY A 10 -24.73 -13.21 7.45
C GLY A 10 -23.62 -12.62 8.34
N THR A 11 -22.61 -13.41 8.72
CA THR A 11 -21.44 -12.90 9.44
C THR A 11 -20.39 -12.36 8.48
N VAL A 12 -19.52 -11.48 8.99
CA VAL A 12 -18.39 -10.92 8.21
C VAL A 12 -17.09 -11.42 8.79
N THR A 13 -16.20 -11.89 7.91
CA THR A 13 -14.85 -12.33 8.28
C THR A 13 -13.82 -11.41 7.64
N ALA A 14 -12.81 -10.98 8.41
CA ALA A 14 -11.66 -10.31 7.86
C ALA A 14 -10.58 -11.33 7.49
N VAL A 15 -10.03 -11.20 6.27
CA VAL A 15 -8.92 -12.02 5.77
C VAL A 15 -7.83 -11.10 5.30
N GLY A 16 -6.57 -11.35 5.73
CA GLY A 16 -5.42 -10.58 5.25
C GLY A 16 -4.32 -10.38 6.28
N ASP A 17 -3.26 -9.70 5.85
CA ASP A 17 -1.98 -9.61 6.56
C ASP A 17 -1.95 -8.57 7.68
N SER A 18 -2.86 -7.63 7.69
CA SER A 18 -2.88 -6.55 8.66
C SER A 18 -4.29 -6.13 9.04
N GLY A 19 -4.54 -6.12 10.30
CA GLY A 19 -5.77 -5.60 10.89
C GLY A 19 -6.77 -6.68 11.23
N SER A 20 -7.30 -6.58 12.44
CA SER A 20 -8.48 -7.32 12.85
C SER A 20 -9.71 -6.77 12.13
N LEU A 21 -10.76 -7.58 12.06
CA LEU A 21 -12.07 -7.12 11.57
C LEU A 21 -12.48 -5.79 12.24
N ASN A 22 -12.29 -5.67 13.54
CA ASN A 22 -12.63 -4.47 14.29
C ASN A 22 -11.85 -3.24 13.80
N GLY A 23 -10.53 -3.36 13.56
CA GLY A 23 -9.74 -2.26 13.03
C GLY A 23 -10.19 -1.79 11.65
N ILE A 24 -10.53 -2.71 10.77
CA ILE A 24 -11.08 -2.40 9.43
C ILE A 24 -12.43 -1.69 9.56
N LEU A 25 -13.30 -2.16 10.44
CA LEU A 25 -14.61 -1.55 10.67
C LEU A 25 -14.51 -0.16 11.29
N GLU A 26 -13.60 0.04 12.24
CA GLU A 26 -13.33 1.36 12.84
C GLU A 26 -12.91 2.39 11.77
N ASP A 27 -12.03 2.00 10.85
CA ASP A 27 -11.59 2.87 9.77
C ASP A 27 -12.75 3.19 8.80
N ILE A 28 -13.56 2.22 8.43
CA ILE A 28 -14.73 2.43 7.58
C ILE A 28 -15.77 3.33 8.27
N VAL A 29 -16.04 3.10 9.55
CA VAL A 29 -16.95 3.95 10.34
C VAL A 29 -16.43 5.38 10.39
N LYS A 30 -15.14 5.58 10.65
CA LYS A 30 -14.51 6.89 10.69
C LYS A 30 -14.66 7.65 9.38
N GLU A 31 -14.46 6.98 8.26
CA GLU A 31 -14.58 7.59 6.93
C GLU A 31 -16.03 7.97 6.60
N ASN A 32 -17.00 7.17 7.02
CA ASN A 32 -18.41 7.42 6.78
C ASN A 32 -19.08 8.26 7.88
N SER A 33 -18.33 8.70 8.89
CA SER A 33 -18.83 9.56 9.94
C SER A 33 -18.78 11.02 9.51
N THR A 34 -19.83 11.77 9.86
CA THR A 34 -19.86 13.22 9.66
C THR A 34 -19.94 13.91 11.02
N PRO A 35 -19.12 14.96 11.26
CA PRO A 35 -19.16 15.71 12.50
C PRO A 35 -20.47 16.52 12.62
N ALA A 36 -20.84 16.83 13.86
CA ALA A 36 -21.92 17.77 14.11
C ALA A 36 -21.58 19.17 13.57
N VAL A 37 -22.56 19.85 13.02
CA VAL A 37 -22.46 21.25 12.61
C VAL A 37 -23.23 22.11 13.61
N TYR A 38 -22.62 23.20 14.05
CA TYR A 38 -23.17 24.10 15.04
C TYR A 38 -23.56 25.45 14.41
N ASN A 39 -24.55 26.07 14.96
CA ASN A 39 -24.91 27.47 14.67
C ASN A 39 -23.95 28.43 15.40
N ASP A 40 -23.99 29.70 15.06
CA ASP A 40 -23.16 30.74 15.68
C ASP A 40 -23.45 30.92 17.20
N ASP A 41 -24.61 30.50 17.65
CA ASP A 41 -25.04 30.53 19.07
C ASP A 41 -24.60 29.26 19.84
N GLY A 42 -23.89 28.34 19.21
CA GLY A 42 -23.44 27.08 19.80
C GLY A 42 -24.47 25.96 19.81
N SER A 43 -25.68 26.19 19.32
CA SER A 43 -26.69 25.13 19.17
C SER A 43 -26.37 24.20 18.01
N VAL A 44 -26.79 22.93 18.09
CA VAL A 44 -26.56 21.94 17.04
C VAL A 44 -27.45 22.22 15.84
N LYS A 45 -26.84 22.53 14.69
CA LYS A 45 -27.53 22.72 13.41
C LYS A 45 -27.79 21.38 12.74
N THR A 46 -26.78 20.53 12.71
CA THR A 46 -26.85 19.16 12.16
C THR A 46 -26.15 18.22 13.12
N ALA A 47 -26.85 17.19 13.56
CA ALA A 47 -26.25 16.18 14.44
C ALA A 47 -25.11 15.41 13.75
N ALA A 48 -24.13 14.98 14.53
CA ALA A 48 -23.12 14.05 14.03
C ALA A 48 -23.77 12.73 13.58
N VAL A 49 -23.27 12.17 12.49
CA VAL A 49 -23.68 10.86 11.99
C VAL A 49 -22.54 9.89 12.17
N VAL A 50 -22.78 8.83 12.95
CA VAL A 50 -21.83 7.73 13.16
C VAL A 50 -22.53 6.45 12.73
N PRO A 51 -22.12 5.79 11.63
CA PRO A 51 -22.72 4.55 11.16
C PRO A 51 -22.57 3.43 12.18
N ASN A 52 -23.52 2.50 12.17
CA ASN A 52 -23.40 1.27 12.94
C ASN A 52 -22.38 0.33 12.23
N ALA A 53 -21.34 -0.08 12.95
CA ALA A 53 -20.26 -0.91 12.40
C ALA A 53 -20.75 -2.25 11.89
N ASP A 54 -21.68 -2.91 12.60
CA ASP A 54 -22.20 -4.23 12.22
C ASP A 54 -23.00 -4.17 10.92
N THR A 55 -23.86 -3.15 10.78
CA THR A 55 -24.63 -2.92 9.56
C THR A 55 -23.71 -2.58 8.38
N LEU A 56 -22.73 -1.73 8.61
CA LEU A 56 -21.76 -1.32 7.58
C LEU A 56 -20.92 -2.52 7.12
N ALA A 57 -20.52 -3.41 8.02
CA ALA A 57 -19.78 -4.63 7.68
C ALA A 57 -20.54 -5.57 6.73
N ILE A 58 -21.86 -5.63 6.85
CA ILE A 58 -22.72 -6.45 5.96
C ILE A 58 -22.86 -5.81 4.58
N GLU A 59 -22.85 -4.47 4.50
CA GLU A 59 -23.00 -3.72 3.25
C GLU A 59 -21.73 -3.65 2.42
N VAL A 60 -20.56 -3.76 3.05
CA VAL A 60 -19.26 -3.67 2.37
C VAL A 60 -18.86 -5.01 1.78
N THR A 61 -18.68 -5.05 0.46
CA THR A 61 -18.12 -6.21 -0.25
C THR A 61 -16.59 -6.15 -0.29
N SER A 62 -15.94 -7.31 -0.54
CA SER A 62 -14.48 -7.34 -0.71
C SER A 62 -14.01 -6.47 -1.86
N THR A 63 -14.79 -6.33 -2.94
CA THR A 63 -14.48 -5.45 -4.07
C THR A 63 -14.52 -3.99 -3.66
N GLU A 64 -15.57 -3.57 -2.95
CA GLU A 64 -15.71 -2.20 -2.44
C GLU A 64 -14.57 -1.86 -1.48
N LEU A 65 -14.20 -2.81 -0.59
CA LEU A 65 -13.09 -2.63 0.32
C LEU A 65 -11.76 -2.41 -0.42
N LYS A 66 -11.49 -3.15 -1.50
CA LYS A 66 -10.26 -3.01 -2.31
C LYS A 66 -10.14 -1.65 -2.98
N THR A 67 -11.26 -1.04 -3.34
CA THR A 67 -11.31 0.28 -4.01
C THR A 67 -11.64 1.41 -3.06
N HIS A 68 -11.87 1.12 -1.79
CA HIS A 68 -12.26 2.12 -0.81
C HIS A 68 -11.18 3.17 -0.57
N ALA A 69 -11.56 4.45 -0.57
CA ALA A 69 -10.63 5.59 -0.61
C ALA A 69 -9.58 5.58 0.52
N TRP A 70 -9.96 5.17 1.73
CA TRP A 70 -9.02 5.12 2.86
C TRP A 70 -7.97 3.98 2.74
N ARG A 71 -8.29 2.91 2.01
CA ARG A 71 -7.38 1.76 1.82
C ARG A 71 -6.26 2.05 0.84
N ILE A 72 -6.54 2.85 -0.18
CA ILE A 72 -5.60 3.12 -1.27
C ILE A 72 -4.31 3.79 -0.79
N PRO A 73 -4.34 4.88 0.01
CA PRO A 73 -3.13 5.50 0.53
C PRO A 73 -2.29 4.56 1.41
N VAL A 74 -2.94 3.75 2.25
CA VAL A 74 -2.25 2.77 3.11
C VAL A 74 -1.57 1.70 2.26
N ALA A 75 -2.27 1.10 1.31
CA ALA A 75 -1.72 0.09 0.41
C ALA A 75 -0.52 0.62 -0.39
N ARG A 76 -0.58 1.86 -0.89
CA ARG A 76 0.54 2.51 -1.60
C ARG A 76 1.76 2.69 -0.70
N THR A 77 1.54 3.13 0.55
CA THR A 77 2.62 3.33 1.52
C THR A 77 3.30 2.00 1.85
N ASP A 78 2.53 0.97 2.17
CA ASP A 78 3.05 -0.37 2.50
C ASP A 78 3.84 -0.94 1.32
N ARG A 79 3.31 -0.84 0.11
CA ARG A 79 4.00 -1.33 -1.09
C ARG A 79 5.30 -0.58 -1.37
N LEU A 80 5.31 0.73 -1.17
CA LEU A 80 6.53 1.54 -1.32
C LEU A 80 7.61 1.16 -0.31
N GLU A 81 7.24 0.80 0.91
CA GLU A 81 8.18 0.32 1.92
C GLU A 81 8.76 -1.06 1.56
N GLU A 82 7.97 -1.96 1.00
CA GLU A 82 8.45 -3.24 0.47
C GLU A 82 9.45 -3.00 -0.67
N ILE A 83 9.10 -2.17 -1.63
CA ILE A 83 10.00 -1.79 -2.75
C ILE A 83 11.32 -1.22 -2.22
N ARG A 84 11.29 -0.40 -1.17
CA ARG A 84 12.51 0.14 -0.54
C ARG A 84 13.35 -0.95 0.11
N ARG A 85 12.74 -1.94 0.75
CA ARG A 85 13.43 -3.10 1.34
C ARG A 85 14.11 -3.94 0.26
N ASP A 86 13.39 -4.29 -0.78
CA ASP A 86 13.89 -5.10 -1.90
C ASP A 86 15.02 -4.38 -2.63
N ARG A 87 14.87 -3.08 -2.89
CA ARG A 87 15.93 -2.23 -3.43
C ARG A 87 17.20 -2.29 -2.57
N ASN A 88 17.07 -2.19 -1.26
CA ASN A 88 18.22 -2.20 -0.36
C ASN A 88 18.95 -3.54 -0.39
N VAL A 89 18.23 -4.65 -0.54
CA VAL A 89 18.83 -5.98 -0.74
C VAL A 89 19.63 -6.00 -2.06
N LYS A 90 19.01 -5.61 -3.18
CA LYS A 90 19.69 -5.54 -4.48
C LYS A 90 20.88 -4.57 -4.49
N LEU A 91 20.82 -3.45 -3.78
CA LEU A 91 21.98 -2.55 -3.68
C LEU A 91 23.17 -3.21 -2.99
N LYS A 92 22.95 -4.03 -1.95
CA LYS A 92 24.02 -4.81 -1.29
C LYS A 92 24.62 -5.86 -2.22
N GLU A 93 23.78 -6.55 -3.02
CA GLU A 93 24.25 -7.49 -4.01
C GLU A 93 25.11 -6.78 -5.07
N LEU A 94 24.69 -5.61 -5.55
CA LEU A 94 25.46 -4.81 -6.50
C LEU A 94 26.76 -4.22 -5.91
N ASP A 95 26.88 -4.09 -4.60
CA ASP A 95 28.15 -3.71 -3.95
C ASP A 95 29.21 -4.79 -4.17
N LEU A 96 28.83 -6.06 -4.05
CA LEU A 96 29.71 -7.20 -4.36
C LEU A 96 30.01 -7.28 -5.86
N GLU A 97 28.97 -7.15 -6.72
CA GLU A 97 29.17 -7.14 -8.17
C GLU A 97 30.12 -6.03 -8.63
N TYR A 98 30.05 -4.87 -7.98
CA TYR A 98 30.95 -3.74 -8.26
C TYR A 98 32.41 -4.09 -7.95
N GLN A 99 32.67 -4.79 -6.83
CA GLN A 99 34.01 -5.25 -6.47
C GLN A 99 34.53 -6.27 -7.50
N LEU A 100 33.71 -7.24 -7.88
CA LEU A 100 34.08 -8.24 -8.90
C LEU A 100 34.33 -7.59 -10.26
N ALA A 101 33.59 -6.58 -10.64
CA ALA A 101 33.81 -5.81 -11.87
C ALA A 101 35.10 -4.98 -11.80
N ASP A 102 35.46 -4.45 -10.63
CA ASP A 102 36.73 -3.73 -10.42
C ASP A 102 37.94 -4.66 -10.54
N GLU A 103 37.81 -5.88 -10.07
CA GLU A 103 38.84 -6.92 -10.16
C GLU A 103 38.87 -7.60 -11.55
N GLY A 104 37.92 -7.30 -12.44
CA GLY A 104 37.82 -7.89 -13.78
C GLY A 104 37.33 -9.35 -13.80
N VAL A 105 36.68 -9.81 -12.73
CA VAL A 105 36.20 -11.19 -12.54
C VAL A 105 34.66 -11.28 -12.43
N HIS A 106 33.92 -10.26 -12.88
CA HIS A 106 32.46 -10.28 -12.85
C HIS A 106 31.91 -11.43 -13.73
N PRO A 107 30.97 -12.25 -13.21
CA PRO A 107 30.47 -13.45 -13.94
C PRO A 107 29.83 -13.11 -15.29
N ASP A 108 29.13 -11.99 -15.40
CA ASP A 108 28.50 -11.52 -16.66
C ASP A 108 29.41 -10.59 -17.46
N SER A 109 30.69 -10.52 -17.16
CA SER A 109 31.66 -9.62 -17.80
C SER A 109 31.28 -8.12 -17.76
N LEU A 110 30.50 -7.73 -16.80
CA LEU A 110 30.14 -6.32 -16.59
C LEU A 110 31.35 -5.53 -16.06
N ASN A 111 31.50 -4.30 -16.53
CA ASN A 111 32.49 -3.38 -16.01
C ASN A 111 31.91 -2.50 -14.88
N LYS A 112 32.80 -1.86 -14.14
CA LYS A 112 32.44 -0.95 -13.04
C LYS A 112 31.34 0.08 -13.40
N SER A 113 31.45 0.66 -14.59
CA SER A 113 30.54 1.70 -15.05
C SER A 113 29.12 1.15 -15.24
N GLN A 114 29.02 -0.07 -15.77
CA GLN A 114 27.72 -0.74 -15.96
C GLN A 114 27.06 -1.11 -14.63
N VAL A 115 27.84 -1.64 -13.67
CA VAL A 115 27.31 -1.93 -12.33
C VAL A 115 26.92 -0.63 -11.59
N ALA A 116 27.72 0.43 -11.70
CA ALA A 116 27.42 1.74 -11.15
C ALA A 116 26.10 2.31 -11.71
N ALA A 117 25.84 2.14 -13.01
CA ALA A 117 24.58 2.58 -13.62
C ALA A 117 23.37 1.83 -13.06
N LYS A 118 23.47 0.51 -12.82
CA LYS A 118 22.43 -0.28 -12.15
C LYS A 118 22.16 0.25 -10.73
N LYS A 119 23.19 0.59 -9.97
CA LYS A 119 23.07 1.16 -8.62
C LYS A 119 22.38 2.51 -8.63
N VAL A 120 22.66 3.37 -9.61
CA VAL A 120 21.98 4.67 -9.77
C VAL A 120 20.50 4.45 -10.07
N ALA A 121 20.16 3.57 -11.00
CA ALA A 121 18.77 3.25 -11.33
C ALA A 121 17.97 2.80 -10.08
N LEU A 122 18.57 1.94 -9.23
CA LEU A 122 17.95 1.52 -7.98
C LEU A 122 17.82 2.65 -6.95
N ARG A 123 18.76 3.58 -6.89
CA ARG A 123 18.67 4.75 -5.99
C ARG A 123 17.53 5.69 -6.40
N ASP A 124 17.30 5.83 -7.71
CA ASP A 124 16.26 6.68 -8.26
C ASP A 124 14.88 6.00 -8.30
N LEU A 125 14.79 4.73 -7.90
CA LEU A 125 13.58 3.93 -7.95
C LEU A 125 12.44 4.45 -7.05
N PRO A 126 12.65 4.88 -5.78
CA PRO A 126 11.52 5.24 -4.91
C PRO A 126 10.64 6.36 -5.44
N PRO A 127 11.14 7.49 -5.96
CA PRO A 127 10.28 8.51 -6.54
C PRO A 127 9.54 8.05 -7.80
N LYS A 128 10.17 7.21 -8.64
CA LYS A 128 9.50 6.60 -9.80
C LYS A 128 8.38 5.67 -9.37
N ALA A 129 8.65 4.78 -8.40
CA ALA A 129 7.66 3.87 -7.87
C ALA A 129 6.48 4.61 -7.23
N THR A 130 6.71 5.70 -6.51
CA THR A 130 5.65 6.55 -5.97
C THR A 130 4.72 7.06 -7.07
N THR A 131 5.28 7.61 -8.15
CA THR A 131 4.49 8.13 -9.27
C THR A 131 3.66 7.04 -9.97
N GLU A 132 4.19 5.84 -10.11
CA GLU A 132 3.44 4.72 -10.71
C GLU A 132 2.35 4.21 -9.77
N LEU A 133 2.63 4.09 -8.47
CA LEU A 133 1.64 3.68 -7.47
C LEU A 133 0.48 4.69 -7.35
N GLU A 134 0.72 5.99 -7.55
CA GLU A 134 -0.32 7.03 -7.55
C GLU A 134 -1.37 6.84 -8.65
N LYS A 135 -1.02 6.15 -9.74
CA LYS A 135 -1.94 5.85 -10.85
C LYS A 135 -2.88 4.67 -10.55
N LEU A 136 -2.54 3.84 -9.56
CA LEU A 136 -3.28 2.64 -9.21
C LEU A 136 -4.33 2.93 -8.14
N ASN A 137 -5.57 2.51 -8.37
CA ASN A 137 -6.73 2.78 -7.52
C ASN A 137 -7.41 1.50 -7.01
N ASN A 138 -6.69 0.41 -6.97
CA ASN A 138 -7.14 -0.87 -6.45
C ASN A 138 -6.00 -1.53 -5.66
N THR A 139 -6.31 -2.08 -4.48
CA THR A 139 -5.27 -2.67 -3.60
C THR A 139 -4.60 -3.89 -4.21
N ASP A 140 -5.28 -4.64 -5.07
CA ASP A 140 -4.69 -5.79 -5.76
C ASP A 140 -3.63 -5.34 -6.78
N ASP A 141 -3.93 -4.32 -7.57
CA ASP A 141 -3.01 -3.76 -8.55
C ASP A 141 -1.79 -3.13 -7.86
N ILE A 142 -2.00 -2.45 -6.74
CA ILE A 142 -0.94 -1.88 -5.92
C ILE A 142 -0.02 -2.98 -5.37
N ALA A 143 -0.58 -4.06 -4.82
CA ALA A 143 0.19 -5.19 -4.30
C ALA A 143 0.95 -5.94 -5.40
N ALA A 144 0.39 -6.04 -6.60
CA ALA A 144 0.99 -6.72 -7.74
C ALA A 144 2.07 -5.89 -8.46
N TYR A 145 2.16 -4.59 -8.19
CA TYR A 145 3.12 -3.72 -8.83
C TYR A 145 4.56 -4.07 -8.46
N ILE A 146 5.37 -4.42 -9.44
CA ILE A 146 6.81 -4.69 -9.31
C ILE A 146 7.56 -3.80 -10.31
N PRO A 147 8.42 -2.88 -9.86
CA PRO A 147 9.28 -2.10 -10.74
C PRO A 147 10.20 -2.96 -11.58
N GLU A 148 10.53 -2.51 -12.81
CA GLU A 148 11.43 -3.25 -13.71
C GLU A 148 12.81 -3.47 -13.10
N GLU A 149 13.31 -2.50 -12.34
CA GLU A 149 14.62 -2.56 -11.69
C GLU A 149 14.70 -3.64 -10.59
N LEU A 150 13.55 -4.18 -10.15
CA LEU A 150 13.45 -5.24 -9.12
C LEU A 150 13.08 -6.62 -9.71
N LYS A 151 12.79 -6.71 -10.99
CA LYS A 151 12.54 -7.98 -11.71
C LYS A 151 13.84 -8.74 -12.10
#